data_138980e844078cfd19adf11a521b0879
#
_entry.id   138980e844078cfd19adf11a521b0879
#
_cell.length_a   1.000
_cell.length_b   1.000
_cell.length_c   1.000
_cell.angle_alpha   90.00
_cell.angle_beta   90.00
_cell.angle_gamma   90.00
#
_symmetry.space_group_name_H-M   'P 1'
#
loop_
_entity.id
_entity.type
_entity.pdbx_description
1 polymer ?
#
loop_
_entity_poly.entity_id
_entity_poly.type
_entity_poly.pdbx_seq_one_letter_code
_entity_poly.pdbx_strand_id
1 'polypeptide(L)'
;MALNQTNKLVWLVETIYRARKISFEELNRRWMDNEDLSGGEEILKRTFHKWKWNIFDTFGLSIECEKAAPYRYYIANVDDLKSGSIEKWLLSTLSVSNSLLESKSIKDRIILEDVPSGREYLEPIIDAMKKNRFVHINYLNYWKGDTRDHYVMPLCVKLFRQRW
;
A
#
# COMPACT_ATOMS: atom_id res chain seq x y z
N MET A 1 16.19 -1.66 6.48
CA MET A 1 15.72 -3.07 6.56
C MET A 1 14.20 -3.22 6.45
N ALA A 2 13.37 -2.42 7.13
CA ALA A 2 11.91 -2.56 7.08
C ALA A 2 11.30 -2.32 5.68
N LEU A 3 11.76 -1.30 4.96
CA LEU A 3 11.24 -0.94 3.62
C LEU A 3 11.39 -2.09 2.61
N ASN A 4 12.54 -2.77 2.61
CA ASN A 4 12.80 -3.91 1.71
C ASN A 4 11.85 -5.09 2.01
N GLN A 5 11.50 -5.32 3.28
CA GLN A 5 10.56 -6.38 3.64
C GLN A 5 9.15 -6.07 3.15
N THR A 6 8.67 -4.84 3.32
CA THR A 6 7.35 -4.41 2.83
C THR A 6 7.24 -4.56 1.32
N ASN A 7 8.30 -4.18 0.59
CA ASN A 7 8.35 -4.34 -0.87
C ASN A 7 8.18 -5.80 -1.31
N LYS A 8 8.80 -6.73 -0.60
CA LYS A 8 8.65 -8.18 -0.86
C LYS A 8 7.21 -8.66 -0.63
N LEU A 9 6.56 -8.17 0.42
CA LEU A 9 5.16 -8.51 0.70
C LEU A 9 4.21 -7.96 -0.37
N VAL A 10 4.40 -6.72 -0.78
CA VAL A 10 3.60 -6.07 -1.85
C VAL A 10 3.78 -6.83 -3.16
N TRP A 11 5.02 -7.14 -3.54
CA TRP A 11 5.30 -7.94 -4.74
C TRP A 11 4.56 -9.28 -4.72
N LEU A 12 4.58 -9.98 -3.57
CA LEU A 12 3.90 -11.27 -3.42
C LEU A 12 2.38 -11.14 -3.61
N VAL A 13 1.77 -10.15 -2.94
CA VAL A 13 0.33 -9.89 -3.07
C VAL A 13 -0.04 -9.58 -4.53
N GLU A 14 0.70 -8.67 -5.18
CA GLU A 14 0.42 -8.31 -6.58
C GLU A 14 0.59 -9.47 -7.55
N THR A 15 1.64 -10.28 -7.36
CA THR A 15 1.89 -11.44 -8.21
C THR A 15 0.75 -12.45 -8.12
N ILE A 16 0.28 -12.75 -6.91
CA ILE A 16 -0.87 -13.66 -6.71
C ILE A 16 -2.15 -13.02 -7.23
N TYR A 17 -2.38 -11.74 -6.97
CA TYR A 17 -3.58 -11.02 -7.42
C TYR A 17 -3.71 -11.01 -8.93
N ARG A 18 -2.62 -10.70 -9.66
CA ARG A 18 -2.59 -10.68 -11.14
C ARG A 18 -2.76 -12.07 -11.73
N ALA A 19 -2.15 -13.08 -11.13
CA ALA A 19 -2.25 -14.46 -11.57
C ALA A 19 -3.62 -15.09 -11.22
N ARG A 20 -4.37 -14.51 -10.30
CA ARG A 20 -5.56 -15.04 -9.63
C ARG A 20 -5.29 -16.32 -8.85
N LYS A 21 -4.64 -17.30 -9.48
CA LYS A 21 -4.20 -18.57 -8.88
C LYS A 21 -2.82 -18.92 -9.43
N ILE A 22 -1.87 -19.26 -8.56
CA ILE A 22 -0.48 -19.51 -8.95
C ILE A 22 0.10 -20.66 -8.11
N SER A 23 0.87 -21.56 -8.73
CA SER A 23 1.63 -22.58 -8.01
C SER A 23 2.84 -21.97 -7.30
N PHE A 24 3.36 -22.66 -6.29
CA PHE A 24 4.56 -22.19 -5.58
C PHE A 24 5.79 -22.16 -6.49
N GLU A 25 5.91 -23.13 -7.39
CA GLU A 25 7.00 -23.22 -8.37
C GLU A 25 7.00 -22.04 -9.33
N GLU A 26 5.83 -21.72 -9.88
CA GLU A 26 5.67 -20.57 -10.79
C GLU A 26 5.92 -19.24 -10.07
N LEU A 27 5.44 -19.13 -8.84
CA LEU A 27 5.67 -17.95 -8.00
C LEU A 27 7.17 -17.77 -7.71
N ASN A 28 7.87 -18.87 -7.40
CA ASN A 28 9.30 -18.84 -7.12
C ASN A 28 10.14 -18.49 -8.34
N ARG A 29 9.73 -18.98 -9.52
CA ARG A 29 10.35 -18.59 -10.80
C ARG A 29 10.25 -17.09 -11.03
N ARG A 30 9.04 -16.50 -10.91
CA ARG A 30 8.82 -15.06 -11.07
C ARG A 30 9.55 -14.23 -10.02
N TRP A 31 9.74 -14.80 -8.83
CA TRP A 31 10.51 -14.15 -7.79
C TRP A 31 11.99 -14.06 -8.16
N MET A 32 12.58 -15.14 -8.65
CA MET A 32 13.98 -15.17 -9.10
C MET A 32 14.21 -14.25 -10.31
N ASP A 33 13.24 -14.14 -11.22
CA ASP A 33 13.29 -13.21 -12.36
C ASP A 33 13.33 -11.74 -11.92
N ASN A 34 12.88 -11.43 -10.69
CA ASN A 34 12.99 -10.08 -10.10
C ASN A 34 14.26 -9.98 -9.24
N GLU A 35 15.41 -9.85 -9.89
CA GLU A 35 16.72 -9.81 -9.22
C GLU A 35 16.86 -8.69 -8.20
N ASP A 36 16.23 -7.52 -8.41
CA ASP A 36 16.28 -6.37 -7.49
C ASP A 36 15.71 -6.70 -6.10
N LEU A 37 14.69 -7.55 -6.03
CA LEU A 37 14.07 -7.97 -4.78
C LEU A 37 14.62 -9.29 -4.24
N SER A 38 14.90 -10.23 -5.14
CA SER A 38 15.30 -11.59 -4.79
C SER A 38 16.80 -11.73 -4.55
N GLY A 39 17.60 -10.92 -5.27
CA GLY A 39 19.03 -11.17 -5.39
C GLY A 39 19.36 -12.47 -6.12
N GLY A 40 18.41 -13.01 -6.90
CA GLY A 40 18.52 -14.29 -7.58
C GLY A 40 18.30 -15.52 -6.69
N GLU A 41 17.91 -15.32 -5.43
CA GLU A 41 17.68 -16.42 -4.46
C GLU A 41 16.22 -16.87 -4.46
N GLU A 42 16.00 -18.17 -4.24
CA GLU A 42 14.67 -18.76 -4.12
C GLU A 42 13.97 -18.37 -2.80
N ILE A 43 12.62 -18.32 -2.85
CA ILE A 43 11.81 -18.24 -1.64
C ILE A 43 11.72 -19.64 -1.01
N LEU A 44 12.27 -19.81 0.19
CA LEU A 44 12.06 -21.03 0.95
C LEU A 44 10.60 -21.13 1.43
N LYS A 45 10.02 -22.33 1.47
CA LYS A 45 8.63 -22.55 1.96
C LYS A 45 8.37 -21.92 3.33
N ARG A 46 9.34 -22.03 4.24
CA ARG A 46 9.25 -21.39 5.57
C ARG A 46 9.12 -19.88 5.47
N THR A 47 9.92 -19.25 4.61
CA THR A 47 9.88 -17.79 4.35
C THR A 47 8.56 -17.38 3.74
N PHE A 48 8.05 -18.15 2.78
CA PHE A 48 6.75 -17.90 2.16
C PHE A 48 5.61 -17.96 3.19
N HIS A 49 5.59 -18.95 4.08
CA HIS A 49 4.59 -19.03 5.14
C HIS A 49 4.66 -17.83 6.10
N LYS A 50 5.87 -17.38 6.45
CA LYS A 50 6.06 -16.17 7.26
C LYS A 50 5.53 -14.93 6.53
N TRP A 51 5.77 -14.81 5.23
CA TRP A 51 5.25 -13.70 4.44
C TRP A 51 3.73 -13.70 4.34
N LYS A 52 3.11 -14.86 4.17
CA LYS A 52 1.64 -14.99 4.21
C LYS A 52 1.06 -14.45 5.52
N TRP A 53 1.68 -14.81 6.64
CA TRP A 53 1.24 -14.32 7.94
C TRP A 53 1.43 -12.80 8.06
N ASN A 54 2.57 -12.26 7.66
CA ASN A 54 2.84 -10.83 7.67
C ASN A 54 1.87 -10.06 6.76
N ILE A 55 1.49 -10.63 5.61
CA ILE A 55 0.51 -10.04 4.69
C ILE A 55 -0.86 -9.96 5.36
N PHE A 56 -1.27 -11.02 6.05
CA PHE A 56 -2.51 -11.01 6.81
C PHE A 56 -2.50 -9.96 7.93
N ASP A 57 -1.43 -9.91 8.70
CA ASP A 57 -1.27 -8.96 9.81
C ASP A 57 -1.21 -7.50 9.32
N THR A 58 -0.54 -7.23 8.19
CA THR A 58 -0.31 -5.86 7.70
C THR A 58 -1.46 -5.35 6.82
N PHE A 59 -2.02 -6.20 5.97
CA PHE A 59 -2.99 -5.82 4.94
C PHE A 59 -4.36 -6.47 5.12
N GLY A 60 -4.55 -7.35 6.11
CA GLY A 60 -5.77 -8.10 6.29
C GLY A 60 -6.05 -9.13 5.18
N LEU A 61 -5.08 -9.41 4.30
CA LEU A 61 -5.28 -10.28 3.14
C LEU A 61 -4.90 -11.72 3.44
N SER A 62 -5.86 -12.64 3.23
CA SER A 62 -5.65 -14.08 3.44
C SER A 62 -5.22 -14.76 2.14
N ILE A 63 -4.00 -15.32 2.13
CA ILE A 63 -3.51 -16.15 1.03
C ILE A 63 -3.75 -17.62 1.39
N GLU A 64 -4.61 -18.29 0.63
CA GLU A 64 -4.95 -19.68 0.80
C GLU A 64 -4.38 -20.54 -0.33
N CYS A 65 -4.41 -21.87 -0.13
CA CYS A 65 -3.99 -22.86 -1.11
C CYS A 65 -5.16 -23.78 -1.46
N GLU A 66 -5.30 -24.12 -2.72
CA GLU A 66 -6.26 -25.14 -3.16
C GLU A 66 -5.99 -26.48 -2.46
N LYS A 67 -7.04 -27.19 -2.05
CA LYS A 67 -6.95 -28.47 -1.36
C LYS A 67 -6.56 -29.64 -2.29
N ALA A 68 -6.71 -29.44 -3.61
CA ALA A 68 -6.40 -30.46 -4.61
C ALA A 68 -5.26 -29.96 -5.53
N ALA A 69 -4.53 -30.92 -6.12
CA ALA A 69 -3.52 -30.61 -7.13
C ALA A 69 -4.13 -29.78 -8.27
N PRO A 70 -3.40 -28.79 -8.77
CA PRO A 70 -1.97 -28.46 -8.61
C PRO A 70 -1.62 -27.53 -7.41
N TYR A 71 -2.43 -27.44 -6.35
CA TYR A 71 -2.14 -26.71 -5.11
C TYR A 71 -1.76 -25.25 -5.34
N ARG A 72 -2.61 -24.51 -6.04
CA ARG A 72 -2.37 -23.09 -6.35
C ARG A 72 -2.77 -22.19 -5.20
N TYR A 73 -1.98 -21.16 -4.99
CA TYR A 73 -2.25 -20.11 -4.02
C TYR A 73 -3.10 -19.01 -4.63
N TYR A 74 -3.99 -18.43 -3.82
CA TYR A 74 -4.88 -17.33 -4.22
C TYR A 74 -5.22 -16.46 -3.00
N ILE A 75 -5.72 -15.25 -3.25
CA ILE A 75 -6.21 -14.36 -2.19
C ILE A 75 -7.68 -14.69 -1.95
N ALA A 76 -7.99 -15.19 -0.75
CA ALA A 76 -9.35 -15.68 -0.41
C ALA A 76 -10.36 -14.54 -0.27
N ASN A 77 -9.95 -13.42 0.32
CA ASN A 77 -10.76 -12.23 0.55
C ASN A 77 -10.48 -11.11 -0.48
N VAL A 78 -10.39 -11.46 -1.76
CA VAL A 78 -10.18 -10.50 -2.88
C VAL A 78 -11.19 -9.34 -2.84
N ASP A 79 -12.37 -9.58 -2.34
CA ASP A 79 -13.42 -8.57 -2.20
C ASP A 79 -13.03 -7.40 -1.27
N ASP A 80 -12.12 -7.61 -0.33
CA ASP A 80 -11.58 -6.56 0.54
C ASP A 80 -10.66 -5.60 -0.21
N LEU A 81 -10.24 -5.96 -1.42
CA LEU A 81 -9.52 -5.11 -2.37
C LEU A 81 -10.47 -4.31 -3.29
N LYS A 82 -11.70 -4.09 -2.87
CA LYS A 82 -12.66 -3.28 -3.64
C LYS A 82 -12.20 -1.83 -3.78
N SER A 83 -12.73 -1.18 -4.79
CA SER A 83 -12.48 0.24 -5.03
C SER A 83 -12.86 1.06 -3.79
N GLY A 84 -11.90 1.84 -3.29
CA GLY A 84 -12.10 2.72 -2.12
C GLY A 84 -11.72 2.12 -0.77
N SER A 85 -11.25 0.86 -0.71
CA SER A 85 -10.69 0.32 0.53
C SER A 85 -9.31 0.90 0.83
N ILE A 86 -8.98 1.01 2.11
CA ILE A 86 -7.66 1.49 2.57
C ILE A 86 -6.57 0.50 2.14
N GLU A 87 -6.87 -0.80 2.21
CA GLU A 87 -5.96 -1.90 1.84
C GLU A 87 -5.57 -1.79 0.37
N LYS A 88 -6.54 -1.58 -0.52
CA LYS A 88 -6.28 -1.38 -1.95
C LYS A 88 -5.46 -0.12 -2.22
N TRP A 89 -5.77 0.97 -1.53
CA TRP A 89 -5.03 2.21 -1.67
C TRP A 89 -3.57 2.05 -1.21
N LEU A 90 -3.33 1.41 -0.05
CA LEU A 90 -1.99 1.13 0.47
C LEU A 90 -1.18 0.27 -0.51
N LEU A 91 -1.76 -0.83 -0.99
CA LEU A 91 -1.11 -1.71 -1.96
C LEU A 91 -0.75 -0.96 -3.24
N SER A 92 -1.68 -0.20 -3.79
CA SER A 92 -1.45 0.59 -5.01
C SER A 92 -0.33 1.62 -4.82
N THR A 93 -0.31 2.31 -3.69
CA THR A 93 0.70 3.33 -3.37
C THR A 93 2.08 2.69 -3.21
N LEU A 94 2.17 1.57 -2.51
CA LEU A 94 3.43 0.84 -2.31
C LEU A 94 3.93 0.22 -3.60
N SER A 95 3.03 -0.30 -4.44
CA SER A 95 3.37 -0.85 -5.75
C SER A 95 3.98 0.21 -6.67
N VAL A 96 3.34 1.37 -6.78
CA VAL A 96 3.88 2.49 -7.56
C VAL A 96 5.24 2.92 -7.01
N SER A 97 5.37 3.03 -5.69
CA SER A 97 6.64 3.37 -5.04
C SER A 97 7.75 2.37 -5.39
N ASN A 98 7.44 1.06 -5.36
CA ASN A 98 8.40 0.02 -5.72
C ASN A 98 8.83 0.13 -7.19
N SER A 99 7.87 0.28 -8.10
CA SER A 99 8.17 0.44 -9.54
C SER A 99 9.06 1.65 -9.81
N LEU A 100 8.86 2.75 -9.09
CA LEU A 100 9.71 3.94 -9.19
C LEU A 100 11.12 3.70 -8.64
N LEU A 101 11.24 2.96 -7.53
CA LEU A 101 12.54 2.63 -6.93
C LEU A 101 13.35 1.66 -7.79
N GLU A 102 12.68 0.70 -8.44
CA GLU A 102 13.29 -0.25 -9.38
C GLU A 102 13.72 0.45 -10.69
N SER A 103 13.08 1.55 -11.05
CA SER A 103 13.33 2.30 -12.30
C SER A 103 14.51 3.27 -12.20
N LYS A 104 15.54 2.97 -11.41
CA LYS A 104 16.69 3.87 -11.16
C LYS A 104 17.41 4.31 -12.44
N SER A 105 17.51 3.43 -13.44
CA SER A 105 18.17 3.70 -14.73
C SER A 105 17.45 4.71 -15.62
N ILE A 106 16.18 5.01 -15.34
CA ILE A 106 15.36 5.96 -16.11
C ILE A 106 14.75 7.05 -15.21
N LYS A 107 15.36 7.29 -14.05
CA LYS A 107 14.86 8.25 -13.05
C LYS A 107 14.72 9.66 -13.61
N ASP A 108 15.63 10.06 -14.48
CA ASP A 108 15.63 11.35 -15.19
C ASP A 108 14.44 11.51 -16.17
N ARG A 109 13.79 10.41 -16.53
CA ARG A 109 12.61 10.39 -17.41
C ARG A 109 11.30 10.32 -16.67
N ILE A 110 11.34 10.25 -15.34
CA ILE A 110 10.16 10.19 -14.45
C ILE A 110 10.00 11.56 -13.80
N ILE A 111 8.99 12.29 -14.21
CA ILE A 111 8.68 13.61 -13.69
C ILE A 111 7.56 13.46 -12.66
N LEU A 112 7.82 13.86 -11.42
CA LEU A 112 6.82 13.89 -10.35
C LEU A 112 6.33 15.31 -10.17
N GLU A 113 5.02 15.49 -10.14
CA GLU A 113 4.41 16.76 -9.77
C GLU A 113 4.46 16.91 -8.24
N ASP A 114 4.98 18.05 -7.77
CA ASP A 114 4.92 18.39 -6.34
C ASP A 114 3.53 18.94 -6.01
N VAL A 115 2.69 18.08 -5.47
CA VAL A 115 1.33 18.45 -5.03
C VAL A 115 1.33 18.57 -3.52
N PRO A 116 1.12 19.79 -2.96
CA PRO A 116 0.96 19.95 -1.51
C PRO A 116 -0.18 19.06 -1.02
N SER A 117 0.16 17.98 -0.31
CA SER A 117 -0.80 16.97 0.10
C SER A 117 -1.52 17.28 1.40
N GLY A 118 -1.03 18.26 2.18
CA GLY A 118 -1.50 18.50 3.55
C GLY A 118 -1.18 17.36 4.52
N ARG A 119 -0.17 16.56 4.18
CA ARG A 119 0.20 15.36 4.96
C ARG A 119 0.58 15.70 6.41
N GLU A 120 1.19 16.84 6.63
CA GLU A 120 1.57 17.35 7.94
C GLU A 120 0.37 17.56 8.88
N TYR A 121 -0.83 17.77 8.33
CA TYR A 121 -2.06 17.95 9.10
C TYR A 121 -2.81 16.63 9.33
N LEU A 122 -2.50 15.59 8.59
CA LEU A 122 -3.25 14.33 8.62
C LEU A 122 -3.17 13.63 9.99
N GLU A 123 -1.96 13.49 10.53
CA GLU A 123 -1.77 12.82 11.83
C GLU A 123 -2.47 13.56 12.99
N PRO A 124 -2.33 14.90 13.15
CA PRO A 124 -3.08 15.64 14.15
C PRO A 124 -4.59 15.50 14.01
N ILE A 125 -5.11 15.48 12.79
CA ILE A 125 -6.56 15.34 12.55
C ILE A 125 -7.02 13.92 12.93
N ILE A 126 -6.29 12.88 12.53
CA ILE A 126 -6.60 11.49 12.91
C ILE A 126 -6.57 11.31 14.44
N ASP A 127 -5.58 11.89 15.12
CA ASP A 127 -5.49 11.83 16.59
C ASP A 127 -6.68 12.54 17.26
N ALA A 128 -7.07 13.70 16.76
CA ALA A 128 -8.25 14.42 17.24
C ALA A 128 -9.54 13.61 17.04
N MET A 129 -9.70 12.93 15.87
CA MET A 129 -10.83 12.04 15.62
C MET A 129 -10.87 10.88 16.61
N LYS A 130 -9.74 10.20 16.85
CA LYS A 130 -9.64 9.08 17.80
C LYS A 130 -10.01 9.50 19.23
N LYS A 131 -9.68 10.73 19.60
CA LYS A 131 -9.90 11.28 20.95
C LYS A 131 -11.20 12.08 21.07
N ASN A 132 -11.99 12.19 20.02
CA ASN A 132 -13.20 13.03 19.95
C ASN A 132 -12.92 14.48 20.38
N ARG A 133 -11.85 15.08 19.86
CA ARG A 133 -11.42 16.44 20.19
C ARG A 133 -11.66 17.40 19.03
N PHE A 134 -11.89 18.65 19.37
CA PHE A 134 -11.87 19.74 18.40
C PHE A 134 -10.45 20.06 17.97
N VAL A 135 -10.30 20.43 16.70
CA VAL A 135 -9.09 21.01 16.15
C VAL A 135 -9.32 22.50 15.89
N HIS A 136 -8.31 23.30 16.19
CA HIS A 136 -8.27 24.70 15.82
C HIS A 136 -7.64 24.81 14.44
N ILE A 137 -8.33 25.43 13.49
CA ILE A 137 -7.84 25.68 12.13
C ILE A 137 -7.85 27.15 11.84
N ASN A 138 -6.73 27.64 11.31
CA ASN A 138 -6.62 28.96 10.74
C ASN A 138 -6.81 28.84 9.23
N TYR A 139 -7.96 29.31 8.73
CA TYR A 139 -8.38 29.13 7.33
C TYR A 139 -8.24 30.42 6.54
N LEU A 140 -7.42 30.38 5.49
CA LEU A 140 -7.32 31.47 4.52
C LEU A 140 -8.38 31.30 3.42
N ASN A 141 -9.28 32.24 3.34
CA ASN A 141 -10.26 32.31 2.24
C ASN A 141 -9.62 33.00 1.03
N TYR A 142 -9.27 32.23 0.02
CA TYR A 142 -8.64 32.73 -1.20
C TYR A 142 -9.49 33.74 -1.99
N TRP A 143 -10.82 33.68 -1.90
CA TRP A 143 -11.72 34.59 -2.60
C TRP A 143 -11.83 35.96 -1.93
N LYS A 144 -11.75 35.98 -0.61
CA LYS A 144 -11.90 37.22 0.18
C LYS A 144 -10.57 37.75 0.69
N GLY A 145 -9.51 36.96 0.65
CA GLY A 145 -8.21 37.30 1.20
C GLY A 145 -8.17 37.43 2.71
N ASP A 146 -9.25 37.02 3.40
CA ASP A 146 -9.34 37.07 4.87
C ASP A 146 -8.95 35.72 5.51
N THR A 147 -8.37 35.81 6.67
CA THR A 147 -8.02 34.65 7.48
C THR A 147 -8.97 34.56 8.66
N ARG A 148 -9.48 33.36 8.91
CA ARG A 148 -10.42 33.10 10.02
C ARG A 148 -10.02 31.88 10.83
N ASP A 149 -10.23 31.98 12.13
CA ASP A 149 -10.06 30.89 13.06
C ASP A 149 -11.35 30.12 13.23
N HIS A 150 -11.25 28.80 13.18
CA HIS A 150 -12.37 27.89 13.38
C HIS A 150 -12.00 26.78 14.35
N TYR A 151 -12.95 26.43 15.22
CA TYR A 151 -12.89 25.21 16.02
C TYR A 151 -13.83 24.19 15.40
N VAL A 152 -13.30 23.13 14.85
CA VAL A 152 -14.08 22.12 14.13
C VAL A 152 -13.86 20.74 14.74
N MET A 153 -14.92 19.93 14.76
CA MET A 153 -14.81 18.53 15.11
C MET A 153 -14.62 17.71 13.85
N PRO A 154 -13.47 17.09 13.63
CA PRO A 154 -13.23 16.31 12.43
C PRO A 154 -14.04 15.01 12.47
N LEU A 155 -14.88 14.78 11.46
CA LEU A 155 -15.73 13.59 11.37
C LEU A 155 -15.16 12.53 10.42
N CYS A 156 -14.49 12.96 9.37
CA CYS A 156 -13.85 12.07 8.39
C CYS A 156 -12.71 12.77 7.68
N VAL A 157 -11.79 11.97 7.14
CA VAL A 157 -10.73 12.44 6.24
C VAL A 157 -10.95 11.81 4.87
N LYS A 158 -10.82 12.61 3.81
CA LYS A 158 -10.97 12.13 2.44
C LYS A 158 -9.74 12.49 1.64
N LEU A 159 -9.11 11.49 1.05
CA LEU A 159 -8.07 11.72 0.04
C LEU A 159 -8.71 12.04 -1.31
N PHE A 160 -8.44 13.23 -1.83
CA PHE A 160 -8.94 13.67 -3.12
C PHE A 160 -7.81 14.29 -3.95
N ARG A 161 -7.52 13.72 -5.13
CA ARG A 161 -6.45 14.19 -6.03
C ARG A 161 -5.13 14.43 -5.29
N GLN A 162 -4.68 13.44 -4.53
CA GLN A 162 -3.44 13.44 -3.73
C GLN A 162 -3.41 14.47 -2.57
N ARG A 163 -4.55 15.03 -2.19
CA ARG A 163 -4.69 15.96 -1.04
C ARG A 163 -5.63 15.37 0.00
N TRP A 164 -5.30 15.59 1.27
CA TRP A 164 -6.14 15.23 2.42
C TRP A 164 -7.07 16.36 2.80
#